data_70b333108c53368af64267f5645081da
#
_entry.id   70b333108c53368af64267f5645081da
#
_cell.length_a   1.000
_cell.length_b   1.000
_cell.length_c   1.000
_cell.angle_alpha   90.00
_cell.angle_beta   90.00
_cell.angle_gamma   90.00
#
_symmetry.space_group_name_H-M   'P 1'
#
loop_
_entity.id
_entity.type
_entity.pdbx_description
1 polymer ?
#
loop_
_entity_poly.entity_id
_entity_poly.type
_entity_poly.pdbx_seq_one_letter_code
_entity_poly.pdbx_strand_id
1 'polypeptide(L)'
;MTLRPIPALITALSLLVAPPLTAGEQTDSAAVDPRRVNIWHDVTGAAFGAGLTVGITEALKHGVTEWRPDRSDDRSFPSRHASWAYAGAAILSVELSDRFAYTPLLAQTAANTVGMQRVISRRHYPSDVLAGAAVGLLSVRAGYWLSDLIFNTSRRQTINFSDERRTSLYASTVAIIPLKSKNGDFALGTGIESAIGIFAPIAERFNIGAAAGLRSAPVYSHHQFVAPLSSLALRATAGYSIIDSRRWAVDVGASASLLHNFHHNTLGVKQFGAAADLSADAIHRLTDRISTGISAAIEGASIRGFRPSLRIALNTRVTL
;
A
#
# COMPACT_ATOMS: atom_id res chain seq x y z
N MET A 1 5.96 26.32 8.62
CA MET A 1 5.45 24.94 8.50
C MET A 1 5.32 24.68 7.01
N THR A 2 6.38 24.20 6.39
CA THR A 2 6.43 23.90 4.96
C THR A 2 5.51 22.71 4.70
N LEU A 3 4.55 22.90 3.79
CA LEU A 3 3.72 21.81 3.24
C LEU A 3 4.67 20.75 2.65
N ARG A 4 4.79 19.62 3.33
CA ARG A 4 5.56 18.48 2.84
C ARG A 4 4.97 18.00 1.51
N PRO A 5 5.77 17.43 0.61
CA PRO A 5 5.36 17.12 -0.76
C PRO A 5 4.39 15.94 -0.83
N ILE A 6 3.17 16.14 -0.33
CA ILE A 6 2.05 15.21 -0.53
C ILE A 6 1.77 14.96 -2.03
N PRO A 7 1.92 15.98 -2.96
CA PRO A 7 1.72 15.76 -4.38
C PRO A 7 2.64 14.69 -4.97
N ALA A 8 3.90 14.63 -4.55
CA ALA A 8 4.86 13.64 -5.07
C ALA A 8 4.49 12.20 -4.67
N LEU A 9 3.89 12.00 -3.49
CA LEU A 9 3.44 10.69 -3.04
C LEU A 9 2.22 10.21 -3.83
N ILE A 10 1.28 11.11 -4.14
CA ILE A 10 0.09 10.80 -4.94
C ILE A 10 0.50 10.46 -6.38
N THR A 11 1.43 11.21 -6.95
CA THR A 11 1.95 10.94 -8.31
C THR A 11 2.74 9.62 -8.34
N ALA A 12 3.53 9.31 -7.33
CA ALA A 12 4.23 8.03 -7.23
C ALA A 12 3.26 6.84 -7.09
N LEU A 13 2.18 7.01 -6.32
CA LEU A 13 1.16 5.97 -6.17
C LEU A 13 0.37 5.73 -7.46
N SER A 14 0.08 6.79 -8.24
CA SER A 14 -0.63 6.65 -9.52
C SER A 14 0.23 5.96 -10.60
N LEU A 15 1.55 6.09 -10.56
CA LEU A 15 2.47 5.38 -11.45
C LEU A 15 2.54 3.87 -11.14
N LEU A 16 2.21 3.43 -9.93
CA LEU A 16 2.19 2.02 -9.54
C LEU A 16 1.08 1.21 -10.23
N VAL A 17 0.00 1.85 -10.63
CA VAL A 17 -1.16 1.22 -11.29
C VAL A 17 -1.17 1.47 -12.80
N ALA A 18 -0.36 2.41 -13.30
CA ALA A 18 -0.27 2.63 -14.74
C ALA A 18 0.18 1.34 -15.44
N PRO A 19 -0.53 0.87 -16.48
CA PRO A 19 -0.04 -0.23 -17.29
C PRO A 19 1.32 0.18 -17.88
N PRO A 20 2.24 -0.75 -18.14
CA PRO A 20 3.42 -0.44 -18.92
C PRO A 20 2.91 0.19 -20.22
N LEU A 21 3.46 1.34 -20.59
CA LEU A 21 3.19 1.96 -21.88
C LEU A 21 3.42 0.87 -22.93
N THR A 22 2.34 0.42 -23.56
CA THR A 22 2.40 -0.62 -24.58
C THR A 22 3.10 -0.04 -25.79
N ALA A 23 4.37 -0.37 -25.96
CA ALA A 23 4.96 -0.31 -27.27
C ALA A 23 4.28 -1.39 -28.13
N GLY A 24 3.56 -0.95 -29.19
CA GLY A 24 3.19 -1.71 -30.36
C GLY A 24 2.46 -3.05 -30.15
N GLU A 25 1.27 -3.10 -30.67
CA GLU A 25 0.58 -4.30 -31.08
C GLU A 25 1.50 -5.11 -32.02
N GLN A 26 2.17 -6.13 -31.49
CA GLN A 26 2.90 -7.09 -32.31
C GLN A 26 2.03 -8.33 -32.51
N THR A 27 1.62 -8.50 -33.79
CA THR A 27 0.99 -9.66 -34.36
C THR A 27 1.74 -10.95 -34.08
N ASP A 28 0.94 -12.01 -33.90
CA ASP A 28 1.26 -13.42 -33.79
C ASP A 28 2.67 -13.85 -34.27
N SER A 29 3.42 -14.40 -33.33
CA SER A 29 4.42 -15.40 -33.68
C SER A 29 4.73 -16.30 -32.50
N ALA A 30 4.54 -17.61 -32.73
CA ALA A 30 5.03 -18.75 -31.99
C ALA A 30 4.77 -18.75 -30.49
N ALA A 31 3.93 -19.65 -30.02
CA ALA A 31 3.75 -20.00 -28.62
C ALA A 31 5.12 -20.27 -27.98
N VAL A 32 5.68 -19.26 -27.33
CA VAL A 32 6.85 -19.44 -26.46
C VAL A 32 6.38 -20.31 -25.31
N ASP A 33 7.01 -21.46 -25.14
CA ASP A 33 6.76 -22.38 -24.03
C ASP A 33 6.82 -21.58 -22.71
N PRO A 34 5.71 -21.46 -21.97
CA PRO A 34 5.67 -20.69 -20.72
C PRO A 34 6.57 -21.29 -19.61
N ARG A 35 7.20 -22.43 -19.84
CA ARG A 35 8.08 -23.13 -18.91
C ARG A 35 9.57 -22.77 -19.08
N ARG A 36 9.98 -22.03 -20.07
CA ARG A 36 11.34 -21.49 -20.16
C ARG A 36 11.45 -20.22 -19.34
N VAL A 37 11.44 -20.38 -18.02
CA VAL A 37 11.89 -19.33 -17.10
C VAL A 37 13.36 -19.05 -17.43
N ASN A 38 13.62 -17.88 -18.01
CA ASN A 38 15.01 -17.43 -18.18
C ASN A 38 15.51 -16.94 -16.83
N ILE A 39 16.17 -17.82 -16.08
CA ILE A 39 16.69 -17.50 -14.74
C ILE A 39 17.53 -16.20 -14.73
N TRP A 40 18.23 -15.91 -15.81
CA TRP A 40 19.03 -14.70 -15.93
C TRP A 40 18.16 -13.45 -16.05
N HIS A 41 17.01 -13.55 -16.69
CA HIS A 41 16.02 -12.47 -16.73
C HIS A 41 15.52 -12.13 -15.31
N ASP A 42 15.15 -13.15 -14.53
CA ASP A 42 14.61 -12.98 -13.19
C ASP A 42 15.67 -12.46 -12.22
N VAL A 43 16.86 -13.06 -12.24
CA VAL A 43 18.01 -12.60 -11.44
C VAL A 43 18.38 -11.15 -11.77
N THR A 44 18.40 -10.79 -13.06
CA THR A 44 18.71 -9.42 -13.49
C THR A 44 17.65 -8.43 -13.03
N GLY A 45 16.36 -8.77 -13.17
CA GLY A 45 15.26 -7.92 -12.71
C GLY A 45 15.29 -7.70 -11.21
N ALA A 46 15.48 -8.76 -10.43
CA ALA A 46 15.62 -8.68 -8.98
C ALA A 46 16.86 -7.86 -8.55
N ALA A 47 18.01 -8.07 -9.21
CA ALA A 47 19.25 -7.35 -8.91
C ALA A 47 19.14 -5.85 -9.22
N PHE A 48 18.58 -5.48 -10.38
CA PHE A 48 18.31 -4.07 -10.69
C PHE A 48 17.30 -3.45 -9.72
N GLY A 49 16.21 -4.16 -9.40
CA GLY A 49 15.22 -3.69 -8.44
C GLY A 49 15.82 -3.42 -7.07
N ALA A 50 16.64 -4.35 -6.56
CA ALA A 50 17.34 -4.20 -5.29
C ALA A 50 18.37 -3.05 -5.35
N GLY A 51 19.17 -2.99 -6.41
CA GLY A 51 20.17 -1.93 -6.61
C GLY A 51 19.56 -0.54 -6.68
N LEU A 52 18.47 -0.37 -7.45
CA LEU A 52 17.71 0.89 -7.52
C LEU A 52 17.12 1.25 -6.15
N THR A 53 16.58 0.27 -5.41
CA THR A 53 16.04 0.52 -4.07
C THR A 53 17.11 1.09 -3.14
N VAL A 54 18.30 0.48 -3.11
CA VAL A 54 19.42 0.94 -2.30
C VAL A 54 19.86 2.33 -2.77
N GLY A 55 20.14 2.51 -4.06
CA GLY A 55 20.66 3.76 -4.61
C GLY A 55 19.72 4.94 -4.37
N ILE A 56 18.43 4.79 -4.67
CA ILE A 56 17.43 5.85 -4.47
C ILE A 56 17.23 6.14 -2.98
N THR A 57 17.16 5.10 -2.14
CA THR A 57 17.00 5.28 -0.69
C THR A 57 18.16 6.06 -0.10
N GLU A 58 19.40 5.71 -0.44
CA GLU A 58 20.60 6.40 0.08
C GLU A 58 20.71 7.82 -0.49
N ALA A 59 20.44 8.03 -1.77
CA ALA A 59 20.42 9.36 -2.36
C ALA A 59 19.43 10.30 -1.66
N LEU A 60 18.20 9.83 -1.41
CA LEU A 60 17.19 10.59 -0.68
C LEU A 60 17.61 10.86 0.78
N LYS A 61 18.24 9.89 1.45
CA LYS A 61 18.74 10.08 2.83
C LYS A 61 19.84 11.12 2.94
N HIS A 62 20.65 11.30 1.91
CA HIS A 62 21.68 12.33 1.88
C HIS A 62 21.13 13.68 1.43
N GLY A 63 20.06 13.69 0.63
CA GLY A 63 19.44 14.91 0.10
C GLY A 63 18.40 15.55 1.03
N VAL A 64 17.84 14.80 1.98
CA VAL A 64 16.74 15.26 2.85
C VAL A 64 17.12 15.16 4.31
N THR A 65 17.24 16.31 4.98
CA THR A 65 17.47 16.37 6.43
C THR A 65 16.12 16.40 7.16
N GLU A 66 15.82 15.39 7.93
CA GLU A 66 14.61 15.28 8.73
C GLU A 66 14.89 14.55 10.04
N TRP A 67 14.64 15.22 11.17
CA TRP A 67 14.79 14.63 12.50
C TRP A 67 13.79 13.50 12.73
N ARG A 68 14.25 12.39 13.32
CA ARG A 68 13.38 11.31 13.75
C ARG A 68 12.39 11.75 14.83
N PRO A 69 11.26 11.06 14.98
CA PRO A 69 10.34 11.32 16.09
C PRO A 69 10.99 11.20 17.48
N ASP A 70 11.96 10.28 17.65
CA ASP A 70 12.72 10.07 18.88
C ASP A 70 13.95 10.99 19.02
N ARG A 71 14.19 11.84 18.02
CA ARG A 71 15.34 12.77 17.93
C ARG A 71 16.73 12.12 17.98
N SER A 72 16.83 10.83 17.63
CA SER A 72 18.10 10.09 17.65
C SER A 72 19.07 10.52 16.57
N ASP A 73 18.59 10.89 15.39
CA ASP A 73 19.36 11.44 14.27
C ASP A 73 18.47 12.26 13.33
N ASP A 74 19.08 12.94 12.33
CA ASP A 74 18.43 13.81 11.34
C ASP A 74 18.19 13.14 9.99
N ARG A 75 18.33 11.82 9.89
CA ARG A 75 18.17 11.02 8.66
C ARG A 75 16.92 10.14 8.71
N SER A 76 15.76 10.75 9.06
CA SER A 76 14.51 10.01 9.14
C SER A 76 14.01 9.58 7.75
N PHE A 77 14.00 10.49 6.78
CA PHE A 77 13.43 10.28 5.45
C PHE A 77 14.40 9.74 4.40
N PRO A 78 13.98 8.79 3.54
CA PRO A 78 12.88 7.83 3.75
C PRO A 78 13.30 6.71 4.71
N SER A 79 12.34 5.85 5.12
CA SER A 79 12.65 4.69 5.96
C SER A 79 13.35 3.59 5.15
N ARG A 80 14.64 3.36 5.41
CA ARG A 80 15.44 2.30 4.77
C ARG A 80 14.84 0.91 4.99
N HIS A 81 14.39 0.61 6.21
CA HIS A 81 13.77 -0.68 6.51
C HIS A 81 12.47 -0.90 5.74
N ALA A 82 11.66 0.15 5.57
CA ALA A 82 10.47 0.07 4.73
C ALA A 82 10.85 -0.14 3.26
N SER A 83 11.80 0.63 2.71
CA SER A 83 12.24 0.47 1.31
C SER A 83 12.67 -0.97 1.02
N TRP A 84 13.49 -1.55 1.89
CA TRP A 84 13.98 -2.93 1.70
C TRP A 84 12.89 -3.98 1.91
N ALA A 85 12.03 -3.80 2.92
CA ALA A 85 10.94 -4.75 3.18
C ALA A 85 9.95 -4.81 2.01
N TYR A 86 9.54 -3.65 1.48
CA TYR A 86 8.61 -3.61 0.35
C TYR A 86 9.27 -4.02 -0.97
N ALA A 87 10.57 -3.75 -1.18
CA ALA A 87 11.31 -4.29 -2.32
C ALA A 87 11.41 -5.82 -2.24
N GLY A 88 11.77 -6.36 -1.09
CA GLY A 88 11.81 -7.82 -0.87
C GLY A 88 10.45 -8.47 -1.08
N ALA A 89 9.37 -7.85 -0.56
CA ALA A 89 8.00 -8.32 -0.76
C ALA A 89 7.60 -8.32 -2.25
N ALA A 90 7.98 -7.28 -3.00
CA ALA A 90 7.72 -7.20 -4.43
C ALA A 90 8.48 -8.27 -5.22
N ILE A 91 9.77 -8.47 -4.94
CA ILE A 91 10.58 -9.52 -5.58
C ILE A 91 9.99 -10.90 -5.29
N LEU A 92 9.72 -11.22 -4.01
CA LEU A 92 9.10 -12.50 -3.64
C LEU A 92 7.76 -12.70 -4.33
N SER A 93 6.96 -11.65 -4.44
CA SER A 93 5.67 -11.72 -5.15
C SER A 93 5.83 -12.04 -6.63
N VAL A 94 6.84 -11.46 -7.30
CA VAL A 94 7.12 -11.74 -8.71
C VAL A 94 7.65 -13.15 -8.91
N GLU A 95 8.57 -13.59 -8.05
CA GLU A 95 9.29 -14.86 -8.24
C GLU A 95 8.51 -16.11 -7.77
N LEU A 96 7.68 -15.97 -6.75
CA LEU A 96 7.08 -17.12 -6.09
C LEU A 96 5.56 -17.23 -6.26
N SER A 97 4.87 -16.22 -6.80
CA SER A 97 3.41 -16.25 -6.91
C SER A 97 2.88 -17.38 -7.79
N ASP A 98 3.64 -17.79 -8.80
CA ASP A 98 3.26 -18.92 -9.67
C ASP A 98 3.26 -20.27 -8.95
N ARG A 99 4.11 -20.43 -7.93
CA ARG A 99 4.20 -21.64 -7.11
C ARG A 99 3.31 -21.57 -5.88
N PHE A 100 3.23 -20.41 -5.27
CA PHE A 100 2.51 -20.16 -4.01
C PHE A 100 1.63 -18.91 -4.17
N ALA A 101 0.38 -19.11 -4.51
CA ALA A 101 -0.57 -18.02 -4.81
C ALA A 101 -0.71 -16.98 -3.68
N TYR A 102 -0.47 -17.38 -2.42
CA TYR A 102 -0.57 -16.47 -1.27
C TYR A 102 0.70 -15.65 -0.99
N THR A 103 1.80 -15.87 -1.75
CA THR A 103 3.06 -15.15 -1.53
C THR A 103 2.88 -13.62 -1.54
N PRO A 104 2.16 -13.00 -2.50
CA PRO A 104 1.99 -11.55 -2.50
C PRO A 104 1.30 -11.02 -1.25
N LEU A 105 0.30 -11.75 -0.75
CA LEU A 105 -0.43 -11.40 0.47
C LEU A 105 0.47 -11.46 1.71
N LEU A 106 1.18 -12.57 1.87
CA LEU A 106 2.07 -12.78 3.02
C LEU A 106 3.26 -11.84 3.01
N ALA A 107 3.88 -11.64 1.84
CA ALA A 107 5.02 -10.74 1.66
C ALA A 107 4.61 -9.28 1.94
N GLN A 108 3.47 -8.83 1.41
CA GLN A 108 2.92 -7.50 1.69
C GLN A 108 2.62 -7.33 3.19
N THR A 109 2.02 -8.32 3.83
CA THR A 109 1.71 -8.27 5.27
C THR A 109 3.00 -8.19 6.11
N ALA A 110 4.04 -8.93 5.74
CA ALA A 110 5.34 -8.86 6.40
C ALA A 110 5.99 -7.47 6.25
N ALA A 111 5.98 -6.90 5.03
CA ALA A 111 6.49 -5.56 4.77
C ALA A 111 5.70 -4.49 5.56
N ASN A 112 4.37 -4.61 5.61
CA ASN A 112 3.50 -3.75 6.40
C ASN A 112 3.85 -3.81 7.89
N THR A 113 4.13 -5.01 8.42
CA THR A 113 4.54 -5.20 9.81
C THR A 113 5.85 -4.50 10.13
N VAL A 114 6.84 -4.60 9.23
CA VAL A 114 8.10 -3.86 9.36
C VAL A 114 7.85 -2.35 9.34
N GLY A 115 7.06 -1.84 8.39
CA GLY A 115 6.73 -0.43 8.29
C GLY A 115 6.03 0.08 9.55
N MET A 116 5.01 -0.64 10.04
CA MET A 116 4.26 -0.29 11.24
C MET A 116 5.16 -0.28 12.49
N GLN A 117 6.05 -1.26 12.62
CA GLN A 117 7.00 -1.33 13.72
C GLN A 117 7.92 -0.09 13.76
N ARG A 118 8.34 0.45 12.59
CA ARG A 118 9.15 1.68 12.54
C ARG A 118 8.39 2.90 13.08
N VAL A 119 7.08 2.98 12.83
CA VAL A 119 6.23 4.07 13.32
C VAL A 119 5.96 3.94 14.82
N ILE A 120 5.56 2.75 15.27
CA ILE A 120 5.26 2.48 16.69
C ILE A 120 6.49 2.70 17.57
N SER A 121 7.67 2.27 17.12
CA SER A 121 8.95 2.46 17.83
C SER A 121 9.52 3.89 17.72
N ARG A 122 8.78 4.85 17.15
CA ARG A 122 9.15 6.27 16.99
C ARG A 122 10.44 6.49 16.20
N ARG A 123 10.87 5.52 15.39
CA ARG A 123 12.08 5.63 14.56
C ARG A 123 11.84 6.42 13.28
N HIS A 124 10.59 6.40 12.79
CA HIS A 124 10.19 7.05 11.54
C HIS A 124 8.79 7.63 11.65
N TYR A 125 8.53 8.70 10.90
CA TYR A 125 7.18 9.16 10.67
C TYR A 125 6.47 8.24 9.66
N PRO A 126 5.12 8.19 9.67
CA PRO A 126 4.36 7.45 8.67
C PRO A 126 4.70 7.84 7.22
N SER A 127 4.97 9.14 6.98
CA SER A 127 5.44 9.66 5.68
C SER A 127 6.72 9.00 5.20
N ASP A 128 7.67 8.75 6.11
CA ASP A 128 8.97 8.15 5.77
C ASP A 128 8.80 6.68 5.37
N VAL A 129 7.88 5.99 6.07
CA VAL A 129 7.56 4.58 5.79
C VAL A 129 6.84 4.47 4.45
N LEU A 130 5.85 5.34 4.18
CA LEU A 130 5.11 5.35 2.92
C LEU A 130 6.03 5.70 1.73
N ALA A 131 6.93 6.67 1.91
CA ALA A 131 7.94 7.01 0.90
C ALA A 131 8.90 5.83 0.67
N GLY A 132 9.35 5.16 1.74
CA GLY A 132 10.16 3.96 1.65
C GLY A 132 9.45 2.83 0.91
N ALA A 133 8.18 2.59 1.22
CA ALA A 133 7.36 1.60 0.51
C ALA A 133 7.26 1.91 -0.99
N ALA A 134 6.99 3.17 -1.35
CA ALA A 134 6.94 3.61 -2.74
C ALA A 134 8.28 3.41 -3.45
N VAL A 135 9.39 3.78 -2.82
CA VAL A 135 10.75 3.55 -3.37
C VAL A 135 10.97 2.07 -3.63
N GLY A 136 10.69 1.19 -2.65
CA GLY A 136 10.89 -0.26 -2.79
C GLY A 136 10.08 -0.85 -3.94
N LEU A 137 8.78 -0.58 -3.97
CA LEU A 137 7.88 -1.13 -4.99
C LEU A 137 8.20 -0.62 -6.40
N LEU A 138 8.45 0.69 -6.56
CA LEU A 138 8.75 1.29 -7.87
C LEU A 138 10.11 0.85 -8.40
N SER A 139 11.11 0.73 -7.52
CA SER A 139 12.45 0.27 -7.90
C SER A 139 12.42 -1.16 -8.44
N VAL A 140 11.69 -2.06 -7.78
CA VAL A 140 11.54 -3.44 -8.24
C VAL A 140 10.81 -3.49 -9.57
N ARG A 141 9.70 -2.74 -9.71
CA ARG A 141 8.99 -2.65 -10.99
C ARG A 141 9.89 -2.15 -12.12
N ALA A 142 10.69 -1.11 -11.87
CA ALA A 142 11.65 -0.58 -12.84
C ALA A 142 12.76 -1.59 -13.16
N GLY A 143 13.23 -2.35 -12.16
CA GLY A 143 14.23 -3.39 -12.33
C GLY A 143 13.77 -4.51 -13.28
N TYR A 144 12.56 -5.02 -13.09
CA TYR A 144 11.99 -6.02 -14.00
C TYR A 144 11.69 -5.45 -15.38
N TRP A 145 11.22 -4.21 -15.49
CA TRP A 145 11.05 -3.54 -16.77
C TRP A 145 12.38 -3.39 -17.54
N LEU A 146 13.47 -3.03 -16.85
CA LEU A 146 14.81 -3.00 -17.46
C LEU A 146 15.26 -4.39 -17.91
N SER A 147 14.97 -5.43 -17.13
CA SER A 147 15.27 -6.80 -17.53
C SER A 147 14.49 -7.22 -18.76
N ASP A 148 13.20 -6.88 -18.85
CA ASP A 148 12.37 -7.11 -20.03
C ASP A 148 12.98 -6.48 -21.28
N LEU A 149 13.51 -5.24 -21.17
CA LEU A 149 14.19 -4.56 -22.28
C LEU A 149 15.49 -5.24 -22.71
N ILE A 150 16.31 -5.69 -21.74
CA ILE A 150 17.61 -6.33 -22.01
C ILE A 150 17.43 -7.68 -22.70
N PHE A 151 16.47 -8.47 -22.23
CA PHE A 151 16.26 -9.84 -22.74
C PHE A 151 15.24 -9.88 -23.89
N ASN A 152 14.67 -8.72 -24.29
CA ASN A 152 13.60 -8.61 -25.29
C ASN A 152 12.46 -9.61 -25.01
N THR A 153 12.15 -9.80 -23.74
CA THR A 153 11.10 -10.69 -23.26
C THR A 153 10.13 -9.91 -22.43
N SER A 154 8.86 -10.15 -22.56
CA SER A 154 7.87 -9.69 -21.58
C SER A 154 7.27 -10.92 -20.90
N ARG A 155 7.22 -10.93 -19.58
CA ARG A 155 6.46 -11.93 -18.81
C ARG A 155 4.95 -11.74 -19.10
N ARG A 156 4.55 -11.98 -20.36
CA ARG A 156 3.14 -12.07 -20.72
C ARG A 156 2.64 -13.43 -20.24
N GLN A 157 2.15 -13.49 -19.04
CA GLN A 157 1.31 -14.61 -18.66
C GLN A 157 0.06 -14.58 -19.56
N THR A 158 -0.18 -15.67 -20.28
CA THR A 158 -1.45 -15.91 -20.96
C THR A 158 -2.47 -16.18 -19.86
N ILE A 159 -3.15 -15.13 -19.43
CA ILE A 159 -4.04 -15.22 -18.29
C ILE A 159 -5.43 -15.54 -18.83
N ASN A 160 -5.91 -16.74 -18.55
CA ASN A 160 -7.31 -17.08 -18.68
C ASN A 160 -8.04 -16.51 -17.46
N PHE A 161 -8.55 -15.30 -17.57
CA PHE A 161 -9.39 -14.72 -16.53
C PHE A 161 -10.71 -15.51 -16.47
N SER A 162 -11.01 -16.09 -15.31
CA SER A 162 -12.35 -16.57 -15.04
C SER A 162 -13.28 -15.37 -14.86
N ASP A 163 -14.42 -15.37 -15.54
CA ASP A 163 -15.45 -14.32 -15.36
C ASP A 163 -16.16 -14.46 -14.00
N GLU A 164 -15.88 -15.50 -13.23
CA GLU A 164 -16.47 -15.72 -11.92
C GLU A 164 -15.83 -14.85 -10.85
N ARG A 165 -16.66 -14.08 -10.17
CA ARG A 165 -16.27 -13.36 -8.96
C ARG A 165 -16.15 -14.36 -7.81
N ARG A 166 -14.99 -14.39 -7.21
CA ARG A 166 -14.65 -15.27 -6.10
C ARG A 166 -14.29 -14.47 -4.86
N THR A 167 -14.45 -15.11 -3.72
CA THR A 167 -13.94 -14.59 -2.46
C THR A 167 -12.43 -14.33 -2.57
N SER A 168 -11.98 -13.21 -2.04
CA SER A 168 -10.57 -12.84 -2.07
C SER A 168 -10.09 -12.37 -0.71
N LEU A 169 -8.87 -12.75 -0.37
CA LEU A 169 -8.13 -12.18 0.74
C LEU A 169 -7.33 -10.97 0.26
N TYR A 170 -7.16 -9.97 1.11
CA TYR A 170 -6.34 -8.81 0.76
C TYR A 170 -5.47 -8.34 1.91
N ALA A 171 -4.33 -7.74 1.56
CA ALA A 171 -3.50 -6.93 2.43
C ALA A 171 -3.46 -5.51 1.88
N SER A 172 -3.49 -4.52 2.77
CA SER A 172 -3.44 -3.12 2.40
C SER A 172 -2.45 -2.32 3.22
N THR A 173 -1.84 -1.34 2.57
CA THR A 173 -1.07 -0.26 3.19
C THR A 173 -1.80 1.03 2.91
N VAL A 174 -2.22 1.74 3.95
CA VAL A 174 -3.08 2.92 3.85
C VAL A 174 -2.35 4.14 4.41
N ALA A 175 -2.29 5.20 3.63
CA ALA A 175 -1.97 6.55 4.10
C ALA A 175 -3.26 7.22 4.61
N ILE A 176 -3.24 7.78 5.82
CA ILE A 176 -4.36 8.52 6.41
C ILE A 176 -3.93 9.98 6.52
N ILE A 177 -4.50 10.83 5.69
CA ILE A 177 -4.15 12.24 5.58
C ILE A 177 -5.26 13.08 6.23
N PRO A 178 -5.04 13.69 7.40
CA PRO A 178 -6.04 14.51 8.05
C PRO A 178 -6.39 15.73 7.19
N LEU A 179 -7.66 15.93 6.86
CA LEU A 179 -8.14 17.11 6.14
C LEU A 179 -8.27 18.33 7.08
N LYS A 180 -8.55 18.05 8.37
CA LYS A 180 -8.55 19.04 9.44
C LYS A 180 -7.64 18.55 10.56
N SER A 181 -6.41 19.06 10.60
CA SER A 181 -5.39 18.56 11.53
C SER A 181 -5.49 19.14 12.94
N LYS A 182 -6.01 20.38 13.11
CA LYS A 182 -6.07 21.10 14.40
C LYS A 182 -7.46 21.08 15.01
N ASN A 183 -7.52 20.88 16.32
CA ASN A 183 -8.66 21.18 17.16
C ASN A 183 -8.12 21.60 18.54
N GLY A 184 -8.02 22.89 18.76
CA GLY A 184 -7.27 23.45 19.89
C GLY A 184 -5.79 23.07 19.77
N ASP A 185 -5.21 22.59 20.88
CA ASP A 185 -3.81 22.20 20.95
C ASP A 185 -3.52 20.80 20.41
N PHE A 186 -4.55 20.05 20.05
CA PHE A 186 -4.42 18.68 19.53
C PHE A 186 -4.41 18.67 18.00
N ALA A 187 -3.33 18.21 17.40
CA ALA A 187 -3.20 18.04 15.96
C ALA A 187 -2.79 16.61 15.60
N LEU A 188 -3.42 16.06 14.56
CA LEU A 188 -3.03 14.79 13.96
C LEU A 188 -2.16 15.05 12.73
N GLY A 189 -1.06 14.31 12.59
CA GLY A 189 -0.29 14.24 11.34
C GLY A 189 -0.75 13.10 10.45
N THR A 190 -0.10 12.97 9.29
CA THR A 190 -0.34 11.84 8.37
C THR A 190 -0.08 10.53 9.08
N GLY A 191 -1.07 9.66 9.08
CA GLY A 191 -1.01 8.32 9.67
C GLY A 191 -0.77 7.23 8.63
N ILE A 192 -0.52 6.04 9.14
CA ILE A 192 -0.44 4.80 8.36
C ILE A 192 -1.38 3.75 8.96
N GLU A 193 -2.00 2.94 8.11
CA GLU A 193 -2.73 1.74 8.52
C GLU A 193 -2.22 0.55 7.72
N SER A 194 -2.02 -0.57 8.38
CA SER A 194 -1.78 -1.87 7.77
C SER A 194 -2.97 -2.76 8.10
N ALA A 195 -3.65 -3.27 7.09
CA ALA A 195 -4.82 -4.11 7.28
C ALA A 195 -4.77 -5.38 6.41
N ILE A 196 -5.41 -6.41 6.93
CA ILE A 196 -5.73 -7.65 6.22
C ILE A 196 -7.24 -7.85 6.27
N GLY A 197 -7.80 -8.44 5.23
CA GLY A 197 -9.24 -8.64 5.18
C GLY A 197 -9.67 -9.60 4.10
N ILE A 198 -10.96 -9.75 4.00
CA ILE A 198 -11.66 -10.63 3.07
C ILE A 198 -12.75 -9.83 2.36
N PHE A 199 -12.91 -10.08 1.06
CA PHE A 199 -14.04 -9.64 0.27
C PHE A 199 -14.76 -10.86 -0.29
N ALA A 200 -16.08 -10.88 -0.21
CA ALA A 200 -16.93 -11.91 -0.78
C ALA A 200 -18.02 -11.27 -1.66
N PRO A 201 -18.22 -11.75 -2.89
CA PRO A 201 -19.35 -11.36 -3.72
C PRO A 201 -20.63 -11.95 -3.12
N ILE A 202 -21.69 -11.15 -3.02
CA ILE A 202 -23.03 -11.58 -2.56
C ILE A 202 -24.07 -11.50 -3.68
N ALA A 203 -23.78 -10.76 -4.73
CA ALA A 203 -24.57 -10.67 -5.95
C ALA A 203 -23.68 -10.24 -7.11
N GLU A 204 -24.25 -10.19 -8.32
CA GLU A 204 -23.51 -9.91 -9.57
C GLU A 204 -22.55 -8.71 -9.48
N ARG A 205 -22.96 -7.65 -8.80
CA ARG A 205 -22.14 -6.41 -8.65
C ARG A 205 -21.93 -5.99 -7.20
N PHE A 206 -22.52 -6.70 -6.25
CA PHE A 206 -22.40 -6.37 -4.83
C PHE A 206 -21.40 -7.28 -4.14
N ASN A 207 -20.58 -6.68 -3.30
CA ASN A 207 -19.62 -7.38 -2.45
C ASN A 207 -19.70 -6.87 -1.02
N ILE A 208 -19.37 -7.75 -0.08
CA ILE A 208 -19.19 -7.40 1.32
C ILE A 208 -17.78 -7.78 1.75
N GLY A 209 -17.26 -7.09 2.76
CA GLY A 209 -15.93 -7.37 3.26
C GLY A 209 -15.80 -7.11 4.74
N ALA A 210 -14.80 -7.74 5.31
CA ALA A 210 -14.36 -7.50 6.68
C ALA A 210 -12.85 -7.38 6.72
N ALA A 211 -12.33 -6.53 7.60
CA ALA A 211 -10.90 -6.36 7.78
C ALA A 211 -10.53 -6.07 9.23
N ALA A 212 -9.30 -6.44 9.58
CA ALA A 212 -8.62 -6.00 10.78
C ALA A 212 -7.35 -5.26 10.41
N GLY A 213 -7.09 -4.13 11.05
CA GLY A 213 -5.93 -3.31 10.76
C GLY A 213 -5.35 -2.63 11.98
N LEU A 214 -4.05 -2.38 11.95
CA LEU A 214 -3.36 -1.53 12.90
C LEU A 214 -3.15 -0.16 12.29
N ARG A 215 -3.56 0.88 12.98
CA ARG A 215 -3.38 2.29 12.64
C ARG A 215 -2.35 2.93 13.53
N SER A 216 -1.60 3.87 13.01
CA SER A 216 -0.78 4.76 13.81
C SER A 216 -0.68 6.13 13.15
N ALA A 217 -0.90 7.20 13.91
CA ALA A 217 -0.79 8.57 13.46
C ALA A 217 -0.06 9.40 14.51
N PRO A 218 0.88 10.30 14.13
CA PRO A 218 1.56 11.15 15.08
C PRO A 218 0.61 12.21 15.62
N VAL A 219 0.64 12.41 16.94
CA VAL A 219 -0.09 13.47 17.64
C VAL A 219 0.88 14.58 17.99
N TYR A 220 0.45 15.82 17.74
CA TYR A 220 1.20 17.01 18.06
C TYR A 220 0.38 17.89 19.04
N SER A 221 1.07 18.48 20.01
CA SER A 221 0.55 19.55 20.85
C SER A 221 1.52 20.72 20.79
N HIS A 222 1.02 21.96 20.62
CA HIS A 222 1.84 23.15 20.45
C HIS A 222 2.96 22.97 19.39
N HIS A 223 2.65 22.29 18.28
CA HIS A 223 3.59 21.93 17.20
C HIS A 223 4.71 20.95 17.58
N GLN A 224 4.71 20.39 18.78
CA GLN A 224 5.65 19.38 19.23
C GLN A 224 5.02 18.00 19.10
N PHE A 225 5.81 17.02 18.66
CA PHE A 225 5.40 15.62 18.66
C PHE A 225 5.26 15.13 20.10
N VAL A 226 4.09 14.58 20.42
CA VAL A 226 3.79 14.05 21.76
C VAL A 226 3.95 12.53 21.79
N ALA A 227 3.15 11.83 20.99
CA ALA A 227 3.14 10.38 20.91
C ALA A 227 2.40 9.92 19.64
N PRO A 228 2.61 8.67 19.18
CA PRO A 228 1.73 8.09 18.19
C PRO A 228 0.39 7.70 18.81
N LEU A 229 -0.71 8.06 18.16
CA LEU A 229 -2.01 7.46 18.42
C LEU A 229 -2.09 6.18 17.62
N SER A 230 -2.00 5.04 18.28
CA SER A 230 -2.11 3.72 17.67
C SER A 230 -3.47 3.09 18.01
N SER A 231 -4.09 2.42 17.04
CA SER A 231 -5.41 1.83 17.18
C SER A 231 -5.51 0.51 16.45
N LEU A 232 -6.26 -0.44 17.00
CA LEU A 232 -6.78 -1.58 16.26
C LEU A 232 -8.10 -1.14 15.60
N ALA A 233 -8.22 -1.34 14.31
CA ALA A 233 -9.43 -1.07 13.54
C ALA A 233 -10.06 -2.39 13.08
N LEU A 234 -11.34 -2.58 13.39
CA LEU A 234 -12.17 -3.66 12.82
C LEU A 234 -13.16 -3.01 11.87
N ARG A 235 -13.19 -3.42 10.61
CA ARG A 235 -13.94 -2.79 9.54
C ARG A 235 -14.89 -3.77 8.89
N ALA A 236 -16.11 -3.31 8.62
CA ALA A 236 -17.05 -3.94 7.70
C ALA A 236 -17.25 -3.03 6.49
N THR A 237 -17.30 -3.61 5.30
CA THR A 237 -17.41 -2.88 4.03
C THR A 237 -18.55 -3.48 3.19
N ALA A 238 -19.29 -2.61 2.49
CA ALA A 238 -20.18 -2.97 1.42
C ALA A 238 -19.75 -2.24 0.15
N GLY A 239 -19.64 -2.95 -0.97
CA GLY A 239 -19.15 -2.41 -2.22
C GLY A 239 -20.06 -2.74 -3.40
N TYR A 240 -19.99 -1.89 -4.42
CA TYR A 240 -20.66 -2.06 -5.70
C TYR A 240 -19.67 -1.85 -6.84
N SER A 241 -19.61 -2.78 -7.78
CA SER A 241 -18.74 -2.69 -8.94
C SER A 241 -19.43 -1.92 -10.06
N ILE A 242 -18.87 -0.74 -10.36
CA ILE A 242 -19.32 0.11 -11.47
C ILE A 242 -18.81 -0.43 -12.80
N ILE A 243 -17.53 -0.79 -12.83
CA ILE A 243 -16.84 -1.36 -13.99
C ILE A 243 -16.26 -2.71 -13.57
N ASP A 244 -16.52 -3.71 -14.37
CA ASP A 244 -15.93 -5.03 -14.21
C ASP A 244 -15.58 -5.59 -15.58
N SER A 245 -14.29 -5.53 -15.92
CA SER A 245 -13.73 -6.07 -17.15
C SER A 245 -12.69 -7.12 -16.82
N ARG A 246 -12.23 -7.86 -17.83
CA ARG A 246 -11.23 -8.93 -17.61
C ARG A 246 -9.98 -8.48 -16.85
N ARG A 247 -9.48 -7.28 -17.10
CA ARG A 247 -8.23 -6.77 -16.48
C ARG A 247 -8.46 -5.73 -15.43
N TRP A 248 -9.57 -5.00 -15.46
CA TRP A 248 -9.83 -3.88 -14.57
C TRP A 248 -11.19 -3.99 -13.92
N ALA A 249 -11.25 -3.61 -12.65
CA ALA A 249 -12.50 -3.36 -11.98
C ALA A 249 -12.44 -1.99 -11.28
N VAL A 250 -13.57 -1.31 -11.23
CA VAL A 250 -13.75 -0.10 -10.44
C VAL A 250 -14.92 -0.32 -9.51
N ASP A 251 -14.64 -0.32 -8.23
CA ASP A 251 -15.62 -0.51 -7.17
C ASP A 251 -15.83 0.81 -6.43
N VAL A 252 -17.04 1.06 -5.98
CA VAL A 252 -17.34 2.07 -4.97
C VAL A 252 -17.86 1.37 -3.73
N GLY A 253 -17.57 1.93 -2.57
CA GLY A 253 -17.93 1.27 -1.33
C GLY A 253 -18.19 2.23 -0.18
N ALA A 254 -18.85 1.72 0.83
CA ALA A 254 -18.98 2.35 2.12
C ALA A 254 -18.49 1.39 3.20
N SER A 255 -17.81 1.90 4.20
CA SER A 255 -17.38 1.09 5.32
C SER A 255 -17.62 1.75 6.67
N ALA A 256 -17.78 0.89 7.68
CA ALA A 256 -17.83 1.29 9.09
C ALA A 256 -16.72 0.56 9.85
N SER A 257 -16.08 1.25 10.75
CA SER A 257 -14.98 0.72 11.55
C SER A 257 -15.17 1.00 13.02
N LEU A 258 -14.85 0.01 13.86
CA LEU A 258 -14.64 0.18 15.28
C LEU A 258 -13.15 0.35 15.54
N LEU A 259 -12.79 1.36 16.35
CA LEU A 259 -11.42 1.69 16.70
C LEU A 259 -11.19 1.44 18.18
N HIS A 260 -10.20 0.62 18.52
CA HIS A 260 -9.70 0.47 19.88
C HIS A 260 -8.38 1.20 20.00
N ASN A 261 -8.35 2.33 20.71
CA ASN A 261 -7.20 3.20 20.84
C ASN A 261 -6.30 2.76 21.98
N PHE A 262 -5.04 2.47 21.66
CA PHE A 262 -4.00 2.19 22.67
C PHE A 262 -3.50 3.51 23.28
N HIS A 263 -3.07 3.47 24.54
CA HIS A 263 -2.54 4.64 25.26
C HIS A 263 -3.53 5.85 25.29
N HIS A 264 -4.83 5.56 25.27
CA HIS A 264 -5.90 6.56 25.21
C HIS A 264 -5.84 7.57 26.37
N ASN A 265 -5.48 7.15 27.57
CA ASN A 265 -5.38 8.02 28.76
C ASN A 265 -4.30 9.09 28.59
N THR A 266 -3.12 8.72 28.05
CA THR A 266 -2.00 9.64 27.85
C THR A 266 -2.32 10.74 26.85
N LEU A 267 -3.16 10.44 25.83
CA LEU A 267 -3.52 11.37 24.77
C LEU A 267 -4.87 12.07 25.00
N GLY A 268 -5.58 11.74 26.08
CA GLY A 268 -6.91 12.29 26.36
C GLY A 268 -7.93 11.97 25.27
N VAL A 269 -7.83 10.80 24.63
CA VAL A 269 -8.77 10.30 23.63
C VAL A 269 -9.63 9.19 24.23
N LYS A 270 -10.78 8.90 23.60
CA LYS A 270 -11.61 7.78 24.04
C LYS A 270 -10.92 6.44 23.72
N GLN A 271 -11.08 5.46 24.62
CA GLN A 271 -10.58 4.10 24.40
C GLN A 271 -11.19 3.48 23.12
N PHE A 272 -12.49 3.67 22.92
CA PHE A 272 -13.20 3.23 21.74
C PHE A 272 -13.63 4.42 20.89
N GLY A 273 -13.51 4.29 19.59
CA GLY A 273 -13.96 5.23 18.59
C GLY A 273 -14.68 4.49 17.46
N ALA A 274 -15.30 5.25 16.58
CA ALA A 274 -15.88 4.75 15.36
C ALA A 274 -15.38 5.58 14.17
N ALA A 275 -15.33 4.96 13.01
CA ALA A 275 -15.07 5.65 11.76
C ALA A 275 -16.00 5.11 10.68
N ALA A 276 -16.32 5.95 9.71
CA ALA A 276 -17.05 5.56 8.52
C ALA A 276 -16.39 6.22 7.30
N ASP A 277 -16.37 5.51 6.18
CA ASP A 277 -15.78 6.04 4.96
C ASP A 277 -16.61 5.69 3.71
N LEU A 278 -16.41 6.52 2.67
CA LEU A 278 -16.84 6.25 1.31
C LEU A 278 -15.60 6.12 0.45
N SER A 279 -15.50 5.04 -0.30
CA SER A 279 -14.31 4.69 -1.09
C SER A 279 -14.62 4.51 -2.57
N ALA A 280 -13.57 4.71 -3.37
CA ALA A 280 -13.48 4.26 -4.75
C ALA A 280 -12.18 3.46 -4.90
N ASP A 281 -12.29 2.29 -5.52
CA ASP A 281 -11.21 1.33 -5.68
C ASP A 281 -10.99 1.05 -7.15
N ALA A 282 -9.77 1.27 -7.66
CA ALA A 282 -9.34 0.84 -8.98
C ALA A 282 -8.47 -0.41 -8.82
N ILE A 283 -8.91 -1.52 -9.42
CA ILE A 283 -8.29 -2.84 -9.25
C ILE A 283 -7.79 -3.30 -10.61
N HIS A 284 -6.54 -3.69 -10.66
CA HIS A 284 -5.90 -4.30 -11.82
C HIS A 284 -5.63 -5.78 -11.55
N ARG A 285 -6.19 -6.66 -12.37
CA ARG A 285 -5.97 -8.10 -12.29
C ARG A 285 -4.67 -8.45 -12.99
N LEU A 286 -3.71 -8.94 -12.22
CA LEU A 286 -2.40 -9.37 -12.73
C LEU A 286 -2.47 -10.80 -13.26
N THR A 287 -3.18 -11.66 -12.53
CA THR A 287 -3.46 -13.05 -12.89
C THR A 287 -4.92 -13.38 -12.57
N ASP A 288 -5.37 -14.60 -12.84
CA ASP A 288 -6.67 -15.13 -12.41
C ASP A 288 -6.87 -15.10 -10.89
N ARG A 289 -5.77 -15.14 -10.14
CA ARG A 289 -5.77 -15.19 -8.66
C ARG A 289 -5.24 -13.94 -8.00
N ILE A 290 -4.43 -13.15 -8.67
CA ILE A 290 -3.72 -12.03 -8.04
C ILE A 290 -4.16 -10.73 -8.69
N SER A 291 -4.55 -9.78 -7.86
CA SER A 291 -4.84 -8.43 -8.29
C SER A 291 -4.20 -7.41 -7.34
N THR A 292 -3.90 -6.25 -7.88
CA THR A 292 -3.45 -5.09 -7.12
C THR A 292 -4.38 -3.92 -7.37
N GLY A 293 -4.47 -3.00 -6.43
CA GLY A 293 -5.37 -1.86 -6.59
C GLY A 293 -4.96 -0.67 -5.75
N ILE A 294 -5.49 0.47 -6.15
CA ILE A 294 -5.43 1.70 -5.37
C ILE A 294 -6.85 2.04 -4.94
N SER A 295 -7.00 2.39 -3.67
CA SER A 295 -8.25 2.90 -3.11
C SER A 295 -8.05 4.33 -2.66
N ALA A 296 -9.06 5.16 -2.90
CA ALA A 296 -9.19 6.48 -2.29
C ALA A 296 -10.49 6.54 -1.50
N ALA A 297 -10.45 7.05 -0.27
CA ALA A 297 -11.65 7.17 0.56
C ALA A 297 -11.64 8.45 1.36
N ILE A 298 -12.83 8.99 1.61
CA ILE A 298 -13.04 10.07 2.59
C ILE A 298 -13.61 9.41 3.84
N GLU A 299 -12.87 9.51 4.93
CA GLU A 299 -13.21 8.95 6.22
C GLU A 299 -13.55 10.04 7.23
N GLY A 300 -14.59 9.81 8.02
CA GLY A 300 -14.86 10.55 9.24
C GLY A 300 -14.64 9.65 10.45
N ALA A 301 -13.72 10.02 11.34
CA ALA A 301 -13.40 9.25 12.54
C ALA A 301 -13.74 10.03 13.81
N SER A 302 -14.36 9.35 14.78
CA SER A 302 -14.66 9.90 16.12
C SER A 302 -13.58 9.48 17.09
N ILE A 303 -12.50 10.27 17.18
CA ILE A 303 -11.35 10.01 18.07
C ILE A 303 -11.36 10.99 19.25
N ARG A 304 -11.25 12.28 18.96
CA ARG A 304 -11.41 13.42 19.90
C ARG A 304 -12.22 14.47 19.15
N GLY A 305 -13.55 14.21 19.03
CA GLY A 305 -14.44 14.88 18.10
C GLY A 305 -14.35 14.30 16.69
N PHE A 306 -15.14 14.82 15.77
CA PHE A 306 -15.17 14.36 14.37
C PHE A 306 -13.90 14.78 13.62
N ARG A 307 -13.24 13.83 12.96
CA ARG A 307 -11.98 14.03 12.24
C ARG A 307 -12.10 13.52 10.80
N PRO A 308 -12.30 14.44 9.84
CA PRO A 308 -12.28 14.06 8.43
C PRO A 308 -10.83 13.80 7.98
N SER A 309 -10.62 12.74 7.19
CA SER A 309 -9.35 12.39 6.59
C SER A 309 -9.55 11.82 5.19
N LEU A 310 -8.54 12.02 4.34
CA LEU A 310 -8.39 11.31 3.08
C LEU A 310 -7.57 10.06 3.35
N ARG A 311 -8.05 8.91 2.91
CA ARG A 311 -7.34 7.63 2.94
C ARG A 311 -6.94 7.24 1.52
N ILE A 312 -5.69 6.88 1.35
CA ILE A 312 -5.18 6.34 0.08
C ILE A 312 -4.54 4.99 0.41
N ALA A 313 -5.01 3.94 -0.22
CA ALA A 313 -4.55 2.58 0.05
C ALA A 313 -3.94 1.95 -1.20
N LEU A 314 -2.88 1.18 -1.00
CA LEU A 314 -2.38 0.18 -1.93
C LEU A 314 -2.83 -1.19 -1.43
N ASN A 315 -3.53 -1.92 -2.30
CA ASN A 315 -4.12 -3.21 -1.98
C ASN A 315 -3.47 -4.31 -2.84
N THR A 316 -3.16 -5.43 -2.21
CA THR A 316 -2.86 -6.68 -2.89
C THR A 316 -3.93 -7.69 -2.55
N ARG A 317 -4.56 -8.31 -3.53
CA ARG A 317 -5.66 -9.28 -3.37
C ARG A 317 -5.27 -10.61 -3.95
N VAL A 318 -5.65 -11.68 -3.27
CA VAL A 318 -5.52 -13.06 -3.73
C VAL A 318 -6.90 -13.69 -3.72
N THR A 319 -7.35 -14.15 -4.87
CA THR A 319 -8.64 -14.84 -5.07
C THR A 319 -8.52 -16.29 -4.63
N LEU A 320 -9.53 -16.76 -3.88
CA LEU A 320 -9.61 -18.12 -3.33
C LEU A 320 -10.16 -19.12 -4.35
#